data_59420c0dcee7214d4c1e90b29b6fd8a6
#
_entry.id   59420c0dcee7214d4c1e90b29b6fd8a6
#
_cell.length_a   1.000
_cell.length_b   1.000
_cell.length_c   1.000
_cell.angle_alpha   90.00
_cell.angle_beta   90.00
_cell.angle_gamma   90.00
#
_symmetry.space_group_name_H-M   'P 1'
#
loop_
_entity.id
_entity.type
_entity.pdbx_description
1 polymer ?
#
loop_
_entity_poly.entity_id
_entity_poly.type
_entity_poly.pdbx_seq_one_letter_code
_entity_poly.pdbx_strand_id
1 'polypeptide(L)'
;LFGVDTIKSNGALATNGFEALSELDSNGDHVFDQNDVEFAHVQVWRDFNQNGISTANELFSLSELGIVSFNLNATTQNVNLGNGNVQTAAAAHLTVDGTGQTGNLDLANNPFYREFVDTIPLTEQALNLPDNKGSGWVRDLREAASLSLILVSQSFVKIQQGILQ
;
A
#
# COMPACT_ATOMS: atom_id res chain seq x y z
N LEU A 1 9.37 -0.44 -2.58
CA LEU A 1 8.99 0.97 -2.75
C LEU A 1 10.11 1.87 -2.25
N PHE A 2 10.38 2.97 -2.96
CA PHE A 2 11.33 3.99 -2.53
C PHE A 2 10.63 4.97 -1.56
N GLY A 3 11.16 5.11 -0.35
CA GLY A 3 10.53 5.95 0.68
C GLY A 3 11.35 6.00 1.97
N VAL A 4 10.75 6.55 3.01
CA VAL A 4 11.40 6.79 4.32
C VAL A 4 11.87 5.53 5.05
N ASP A 5 11.35 4.36 4.70
CA ASP A 5 11.78 3.08 5.28
C ASP A 5 12.92 2.42 4.48
N THR A 6 13.41 3.08 3.42
CA THR A 6 14.56 2.58 2.63
C THR A 6 15.83 2.78 3.41
N ILE A 7 16.56 1.69 3.67
CA ILE A 7 17.89 1.75 4.31
C ILE A 7 18.93 2.06 3.22
N LYS A 8 19.65 3.18 3.40
CA LYS A 8 20.72 3.61 2.51
C LYS A 8 22.00 2.81 2.74
N SER A 9 22.94 2.92 1.81
CA SER A 9 24.26 2.26 1.88
C SER A 9 25.05 2.58 3.15
N ASN A 10 24.82 3.75 3.75
CA ASN A 10 25.45 4.18 5.01
C ASN A 10 24.71 3.67 6.28
N GLY A 11 23.64 2.89 6.13
CA GLY A 11 22.83 2.34 7.23
C GLY A 11 21.77 3.27 7.80
N ALA A 12 21.68 4.53 7.34
CA ALA A 12 20.62 5.45 7.73
C ALA A 12 19.36 5.24 6.87
N LEU A 13 18.21 5.64 7.38
CA LEU A 13 16.98 5.67 6.60
C LEU A 13 16.98 6.85 5.62
N ALA A 14 16.36 6.68 4.47
CA ALA A 14 16.12 7.77 3.54
C ALA A 14 15.06 8.73 4.12
N THR A 15 15.14 10.01 3.77
CA THR A 15 14.18 11.03 4.21
C THR A 15 12.95 11.12 3.29
N ASN A 16 13.07 10.63 2.07
CA ASN A 16 12.00 10.61 1.07
C ASN A 16 12.34 9.63 -0.07
N GLY A 17 11.40 9.47 -1.02
CA GLY A 17 11.58 8.56 -2.14
C GLY A 17 12.68 8.97 -3.12
N PHE A 18 12.95 10.27 -3.30
CA PHE A 18 14.04 10.74 -4.16
C PHE A 18 15.41 10.43 -3.58
N GLU A 19 15.59 10.62 -2.27
CA GLU A 19 16.84 10.24 -1.60
C GLU A 19 17.04 8.72 -1.64
N ALA A 20 15.96 7.94 -1.47
CA ALA A 20 16.02 6.50 -1.62
C ALA A 20 16.42 6.06 -3.03
N LEU A 21 15.89 6.70 -4.07
CA LEU A 21 16.21 6.42 -5.46
C LEU A 21 17.63 6.86 -5.81
N SER A 22 18.15 7.93 -5.19
CA SER A 22 19.51 8.43 -5.43
C SER A 22 20.63 7.45 -5.00
N GLU A 23 20.32 6.47 -4.15
CA GLU A 23 21.26 5.37 -3.83
C GLU A 23 21.58 4.48 -5.03
N LEU A 24 20.73 4.52 -6.08
CA LEU A 24 20.91 3.76 -7.32
C LEU A 24 21.58 4.58 -8.44
N ASP A 25 21.80 5.88 -8.23
CA ASP A 25 22.58 6.75 -9.11
C ASP A 25 24.06 6.38 -9.00
N SER A 26 24.49 5.47 -9.86
CA SER A 26 25.83 4.85 -9.78
C SER A 26 26.94 5.75 -10.35
N ASN A 27 26.59 6.72 -11.19
CA ASN A 27 27.54 7.66 -11.80
C ASN A 27 27.60 9.01 -11.08
N GLY A 28 26.61 9.31 -10.20
CA GLY A 28 26.57 10.51 -9.36
C GLY A 28 26.21 11.78 -10.09
N ASP A 29 25.51 11.69 -11.22
CA ASP A 29 25.14 12.85 -12.04
C ASP A 29 23.77 13.46 -11.67
N HIS A 30 23.11 12.90 -10.66
CA HIS A 30 21.77 13.27 -10.17
C HIS A 30 20.64 13.03 -11.18
N VAL A 31 20.87 12.12 -12.12
CA VAL A 31 19.86 11.62 -13.05
C VAL A 31 19.89 10.09 -12.98
N PHE A 32 18.76 9.48 -12.65
CA PHE A 32 18.65 8.03 -12.69
C PHE A 32 18.20 7.60 -14.08
N ASP A 33 19.09 7.00 -14.86
CA ASP A 33 18.85 6.62 -16.25
C ASP A 33 19.60 5.33 -16.65
N GLN A 34 19.62 5.03 -17.96
CA GLN A 34 20.25 3.83 -18.51
C GLN A 34 21.77 3.72 -18.26
N ASN A 35 22.44 4.80 -17.83
CA ASN A 35 23.86 4.79 -17.46
C ASN A 35 24.07 4.24 -16.04
N ASP A 36 22.97 4.08 -15.27
CA ASP A 36 23.01 3.50 -13.94
C ASP A 36 22.81 1.99 -13.97
N VAL A 37 23.59 1.28 -13.17
CA VAL A 37 23.61 -0.19 -13.14
C VAL A 37 22.23 -0.77 -12.82
N GLU A 38 21.49 -0.14 -11.93
CA GLU A 38 20.19 -0.64 -11.43
C GLU A 38 18.98 -0.17 -12.24
N PHE A 39 19.16 0.67 -13.26
CA PHE A 39 18.05 1.23 -14.03
C PHE A 39 17.15 0.16 -14.65
N ALA A 40 17.74 -0.90 -15.20
CA ALA A 40 17.01 -1.99 -15.83
C ALA A 40 16.25 -2.88 -14.82
N HIS A 41 16.60 -2.81 -13.54
CA HIS A 41 16.00 -3.62 -12.48
C HIS A 41 14.86 -2.91 -11.74
N VAL A 42 14.77 -1.59 -11.87
CA VAL A 42 13.67 -0.83 -11.25
C VAL A 42 12.39 -1.00 -12.05
N GLN A 43 11.29 -1.20 -11.32
CA GLN A 43 9.97 -1.40 -11.89
C GLN A 43 8.97 -0.40 -11.29
N VAL A 44 7.96 -0.06 -12.06
CA VAL A 44 6.80 0.71 -11.63
C VAL A 44 5.67 -0.26 -11.29
N TRP A 45 5.20 -0.18 -10.06
CA TRP A 45 4.00 -0.92 -9.65
C TRP A 45 2.74 -0.09 -9.92
N ARG A 46 1.79 -0.70 -10.60
CA ARG A 46 0.47 -0.12 -10.89
C ARG A 46 -0.61 -1.05 -10.36
N ASP A 47 -1.08 -0.76 -9.15
CA ASP A 47 -2.12 -1.52 -8.47
C ASP A 47 -3.48 -1.27 -9.15
N PHE A 48 -3.80 -2.08 -10.16
CA PHE A 48 -5.03 -1.93 -10.96
C PHE A 48 -6.28 -2.34 -10.19
N ASN A 49 -6.15 -3.29 -9.28
CA ASN A 49 -7.27 -3.82 -8.51
C ASN A 49 -7.39 -3.19 -7.11
N GLN A 50 -6.46 -2.30 -6.75
CA GLN A 50 -6.42 -1.52 -5.51
C GLN A 50 -6.43 -2.41 -4.25
N ASN A 51 -5.74 -3.55 -4.31
CA ASN A 51 -5.66 -4.49 -3.19
C ASN A 51 -4.37 -4.36 -2.36
N GLY A 52 -3.43 -3.48 -2.76
CA GLY A 52 -2.17 -3.27 -2.08
C GLY A 52 -1.15 -4.42 -2.22
N ILE A 53 -1.42 -5.40 -3.07
CA ILE A 53 -0.57 -6.58 -3.29
C ILE A 53 0.02 -6.50 -4.70
N SER A 54 1.35 -6.38 -4.81
CA SER A 54 2.01 -6.37 -6.12
C SER A 54 2.02 -7.76 -6.73
N THR A 55 1.41 -7.89 -7.90
CA THR A 55 1.43 -9.10 -8.72
C THR A 55 2.24 -8.87 -9.99
N ALA A 56 2.71 -9.94 -10.64
CA ALA A 56 3.61 -9.82 -11.81
C ALA A 56 3.02 -9.02 -12.98
N ASN A 57 1.70 -9.03 -13.15
CA ASN A 57 1.00 -8.26 -14.18
C ASN A 57 0.78 -6.78 -13.83
N GLU A 58 1.20 -6.35 -12.65
CA GLU A 58 1.13 -4.97 -12.16
C GLU A 58 2.51 -4.31 -12.05
N LEU A 59 3.57 -5.05 -12.35
CA LEU A 59 4.95 -4.58 -12.35
C LEU A 59 5.42 -4.36 -13.78
N PHE A 60 5.84 -3.15 -14.08
CA PHE A 60 6.29 -2.72 -15.40
C PHE A 60 7.72 -2.22 -15.33
N SER A 61 8.56 -2.64 -16.26
CA SER A 61 9.88 -2.03 -16.42
C SER A 61 9.74 -0.57 -16.85
N LEU A 62 10.76 0.24 -16.58
CA LEU A 62 10.80 1.64 -17.00
C LEU A 62 10.70 1.75 -18.53
N SER A 63 11.35 0.85 -19.26
CA SER A 63 11.31 0.82 -20.73
C SER A 63 9.93 0.48 -21.30
N GLU A 64 9.15 -0.43 -20.69
CA GLU A 64 7.77 -0.72 -21.10
C GLU A 64 6.85 0.49 -20.95
N LEU A 65 7.15 1.36 -20.00
CA LEU A 65 6.42 2.62 -19.78
C LEU A 65 7.01 3.79 -20.57
N GLY A 66 8.04 3.54 -21.38
CA GLY A 66 8.74 4.58 -22.14
C GLY A 66 9.48 5.59 -21.26
N ILE A 67 9.76 5.26 -19.99
CA ILE A 67 10.50 6.13 -19.08
C ILE A 67 11.99 6.02 -19.39
N VAL A 68 12.60 7.18 -19.64
CA VAL A 68 14.00 7.30 -20.07
C VAL A 68 14.91 7.69 -18.90
N SER A 69 14.44 8.62 -18.05
CA SER A 69 15.22 9.07 -16.89
C SER A 69 14.36 9.74 -15.82
N PHE A 70 14.87 9.76 -14.59
CA PHE A 70 14.32 10.56 -13.48
C PHE A 70 15.36 11.59 -13.05
N ASN A 71 14.94 12.86 -12.95
CA ASN A 71 15.75 13.88 -12.30
C ASN A 71 15.65 13.70 -10.77
N LEU A 72 16.79 13.53 -10.10
CA LEU A 72 16.85 13.31 -8.66
C LEU A 72 16.89 14.62 -7.86
N ASN A 73 17.12 15.77 -8.53
CA ASN A 73 17.06 17.09 -7.90
C ASN A 73 15.59 17.53 -7.72
N ALA A 74 14.93 16.98 -6.71
CA ALA A 74 13.54 17.28 -6.44
C ALA A 74 13.38 18.64 -5.75
N THR A 75 12.36 19.38 -6.16
CA THR A 75 11.95 20.63 -5.50
C THR A 75 10.96 20.30 -4.38
N THR A 76 11.21 20.79 -3.18
CA THR A 76 10.29 20.66 -2.05
C THR A 76 8.98 21.38 -2.35
N GLN A 77 7.88 20.70 -2.05
CA GLN A 77 6.52 21.20 -2.25
C GLN A 77 5.66 20.91 -1.02
N ASN A 78 4.45 21.44 -1.00
CA ASN A 78 3.42 21.08 -0.03
C ASN A 78 2.06 21.21 -0.72
N VAL A 79 1.77 20.20 -1.56
CA VAL A 79 0.52 20.15 -2.32
C VAL A 79 -0.43 19.19 -1.62
N ASN A 80 -1.55 19.72 -1.11
CA ASN A 80 -2.60 18.90 -0.50
C ASN A 80 -3.37 18.16 -1.60
N LEU A 81 -3.33 16.83 -1.56
CA LEU A 81 -4.02 15.94 -2.50
C LEU A 81 -5.39 15.48 -2.00
N GLY A 82 -5.81 15.96 -0.84
CA GLY A 82 -7.05 15.54 -0.17
C GLY A 82 -6.85 14.32 0.74
N ASN A 83 -7.83 14.10 1.60
CA ASN A 83 -7.87 12.97 2.56
C ASN A 83 -6.61 12.84 3.44
N GLY A 84 -5.90 13.94 3.70
CA GLY A 84 -4.66 13.95 4.48
C GLY A 84 -3.40 13.56 3.71
N ASN A 85 -3.50 13.26 2.41
CA ASN A 85 -2.36 12.97 1.55
C ASN A 85 -1.69 14.27 1.08
N VAL A 86 -0.37 14.30 1.07
CA VAL A 86 0.42 15.47 0.68
C VAL A 86 1.53 15.06 -0.28
N GLN A 87 1.73 15.84 -1.35
CA GLN A 87 2.92 15.76 -2.16
C GLN A 87 3.98 16.71 -1.60
N THR A 88 5.08 16.17 -1.13
CA THR A 88 6.11 16.93 -0.39
C THR A 88 7.32 17.30 -1.23
N ALA A 89 7.52 16.63 -2.36
CA ALA A 89 8.55 17.00 -3.34
C ALA A 89 8.13 16.54 -4.74
N ALA A 90 8.68 17.20 -5.77
CA ALA A 90 8.51 16.79 -7.15
C ALA A 90 9.76 17.08 -7.99
N ALA A 91 9.97 16.24 -9.00
CA ALA A 91 10.96 16.44 -10.05
C ALA A 91 10.41 15.99 -11.40
N ALA A 92 11.06 16.43 -12.48
CA ALA A 92 10.73 15.96 -13.82
C ALA A 92 11.28 14.54 -14.05
N HIS A 93 10.57 13.77 -14.86
CA HIS A 93 11.13 12.58 -15.51
C HIS A 93 10.94 12.70 -17.02
N LEU A 94 11.86 12.12 -17.78
CA LEU A 94 11.77 12.06 -19.23
C LEU A 94 11.14 10.75 -19.68
N THR A 95 10.28 10.83 -20.69
CA THR A 95 9.74 9.69 -21.41
C THR A 95 10.09 9.80 -22.89
N VAL A 96 9.90 8.74 -23.64
CA VAL A 96 10.11 8.75 -25.12
C VAL A 96 9.21 9.77 -25.82
N ASP A 97 8.06 10.12 -25.24
CA ASP A 97 7.06 11.02 -25.79
C ASP A 97 7.12 12.45 -25.21
N GLY A 98 7.98 12.69 -24.21
CA GLY A 98 8.09 14.01 -23.59
C GLY A 98 8.53 14.01 -22.13
N THR A 99 7.98 14.91 -21.35
CA THR A 99 8.32 15.09 -19.93
C THR A 99 7.09 14.88 -19.06
N GLY A 100 7.23 14.05 -18.02
CA GLY A 100 6.26 13.88 -16.95
C GLY A 100 6.76 14.44 -15.62
N GLN A 101 5.96 14.24 -14.56
CA GLN A 101 6.31 14.63 -13.21
C GLN A 101 6.32 13.41 -12.28
N THR A 102 7.36 13.29 -11.47
CA THR A 102 7.49 12.33 -10.38
C THR A 102 7.36 13.06 -9.06
N GLY A 103 6.61 12.51 -8.11
CA GLY A 103 6.37 13.11 -6.80
C GLY A 103 6.73 12.20 -5.64
N ASN A 104 7.22 12.78 -4.54
CA ASN A 104 7.23 12.13 -3.24
C ASN A 104 5.89 12.39 -2.56
N LEU A 105 5.25 11.32 -2.12
CA LEU A 105 3.91 11.37 -1.52
C LEU A 105 3.99 10.93 -0.05
N ASP A 106 3.50 11.78 0.84
CA ASP A 106 3.21 11.42 2.22
C ASP A 106 1.75 11.03 2.29
N LEU A 107 1.50 9.74 2.46
CA LEU A 107 0.16 9.19 2.51
C LEU A 107 -0.37 9.23 3.94
N ALA A 108 -1.64 9.65 4.07
CA ALA A 108 -2.30 9.65 5.36
C ALA A 108 -2.39 8.22 5.93
N ASN A 109 -1.93 8.06 7.16
CA ASN A 109 -2.09 6.79 7.85
C ASN A 109 -3.51 6.70 8.42
N ASN A 110 -4.20 5.60 8.11
CA ASN A 110 -5.45 5.26 8.77
C ASN A 110 -5.22 4.16 9.83
N PRO A 111 -4.96 4.54 11.10
CA PRO A 111 -4.67 3.57 12.16
C PRO A 111 -5.89 2.69 12.52
N PHE A 112 -7.07 3.06 12.02
CA PHE A 112 -8.30 2.27 12.21
C PHE A 112 -8.61 1.34 11.03
N TYR A 113 -7.86 1.46 9.90
CA TYR A 113 -8.01 0.53 8.79
C TYR A 113 -7.53 -0.85 9.21
N ARG A 114 -8.33 -1.84 8.89
CA ARG A 114 -7.98 -3.25 9.07
C ARG A 114 -8.69 -4.09 8.02
N GLU A 115 -8.06 -5.16 7.67
CA GLU A 115 -8.62 -6.19 6.81
C GLU A 115 -8.36 -7.54 7.49
N PHE A 116 -9.41 -8.29 7.71
CA PHE A 116 -9.29 -9.65 8.20
C PHE A 116 -9.22 -10.61 7.01
N VAL A 117 -8.29 -11.56 7.06
CA VAL A 117 -8.12 -12.59 6.01
C VAL A 117 -9.37 -13.44 5.86
N ASP A 118 -10.08 -13.68 6.96
CA ASP A 118 -11.32 -14.43 7.01
C ASP A 118 -12.54 -13.49 7.06
N THR A 119 -13.49 -13.73 6.18
CA THR A 119 -14.79 -13.06 6.19
C THR A 119 -15.80 -13.85 7.01
N ILE A 120 -16.60 -13.14 7.82
CA ILE A 120 -17.65 -13.74 8.63
C ILE A 120 -18.99 -13.41 8.00
N PRO A 121 -19.78 -14.43 7.56
CA PRO A 121 -21.12 -14.21 7.08
C PRO A 121 -22.00 -13.59 8.18
N LEU A 122 -22.65 -12.47 7.88
CA LEU A 122 -23.53 -11.80 8.82
C LEU A 122 -24.85 -12.56 8.96
N THR A 123 -25.28 -12.80 10.18
CA THR A 123 -26.60 -13.38 10.48
C THR A 123 -27.69 -12.29 10.38
N GLU A 124 -28.93 -12.70 10.12
CA GLU A 124 -30.08 -11.75 10.08
C GLU A 124 -30.24 -10.96 11.38
N GLN A 125 -29.97 -11.60 12.53
CA GLN A 125 -30.00 -10.93 13.83
C GLN A 125 -28.91 -9.86 13.93
N ALA A 126 -27.71 -10.15 13.46
CA ALA A 126 -26.59 -9.22 13.49
C ALA A 126 -26.80 -8.03 12.55
N LEU A 127 -27.50 -8.20 11.43
CA LEU A 127 -27.83 -7.11 10.51
C LEU A 127 -28.72 -6.04 11.15
N ASN A 128 -29.52 -6.41 12.16
CA ASN A 128 -30.37 -5.47 12.90
C ASN A 128 -29.59 -4.65 13.97
N LEU A 129 -28.32 -5.00 14.24
CA LEU A 129 -27.48 -4.23 15.15
C LEU A 129 -26.93 -2.98 14.47
N PRO A 130 -26.50 -1.96 15.26
CA PRO A 130 -25.77 -0.82 14.73
C PRO A 130 -24.51 -1.26 13.97
N ASP A 131 -24.14 -0.52 12.89
CA ASP A 131 -22.92 -0.76 12.14
C ASP A 131 -21.71 -0.09 12.84
N ASN A 132 -21.38 -0.57 14.03
CA ASN A 132 -20.24 -0.08 14.78
C ASN A 132 -18.97 -0.79 14.33
N LYS A 133 -18.01 0.01 13.87
CA LYS A 133 -16.69 -0.47 13.46
C LYS A 133 -15.84 -0.79 14.69
N GLY A 134 -15.17 -1.92 14.64
CA GLY A 134 -14.16 -2.26 15.62
C GLY A 134 -12.84 -1.53 15.37
N SER A 135 -11.80 -1.85 16.11
CA SER A 135 -10.47 -1.23 16.01
C SER A 135 -9.38 -2.26 16.29
N GLY A 136 -8.29 -2.24 15.54
CA GLY A 136 -7.20 -3.20 15.69
C GLY A 136 -7.67 -4.66 15.53
N TRP A 137 -7.51 -5.49 16.55
CA TRP A 137 -7.95 -6.89 16.57
C TRP A 137 -9.43 -7.09 16.88
N VAL A 138 -10.17 -6.03 17.19
CA VAL A 138 -11.61 -6.10 17.49
C VAL A 138 -12.41 -6.03 16.19
N ARG A 139 -13.20 -7.06 15.90
CA ARG A 139 -14.09 -7.11 14.74
C ARG A 139 -15.24 -6.11 14.87
N ASP A 140 -15.87 -5.81 13.76
CA ASP A 140 -17.10 -5.02 13.73
C ASP A 140 -18.20 -5.68 14.55
N LEU A 141 -19.06 -4.89 15.17
CA LEU A 141 -20.11 -5.40 16.07
C LEU A 141 -20.97 -6.48 15.41
N ARG A 142 -21.35 -6.28 14.15
CA ARG A 142 -22.16 -7.24 13.40
C ARG A 142 -21.44 -8.57 13.15
N GLU A 143 -20.13 -8.52 12.84
CA GLU A 143 -19.31 -9.72 12.68
C GLU A 143 -19.13 -10.46 14.01
N ALA A 144 -18.79 -9.72 15.07
CA ALA A 144 -18.62 -10.29 16.41
C ALA A 144 -19.91 -10.96 16.93
N ALA A 145 -21.05 -10.32 16.71
CA ALA A 145 -22.37 -10.87 17.06
C ALA A 145 -22.69 -12.14 16.25
N SER A 146 -22.36 -12.14 14.96
CA SER A 146 -22.56 -13.31 14.09
C SER A 146 -21.74 -14.51 14.55
N LEU A 147 -20.49 -14.32 14.96
CA LEU A 147 -19.63 -15.36 15.54
C LEU A 147 -20.21 -15.94 16.82
N SER A 148 -20.69 -15.09 17.72
CA SER A 148 -21.29 -15.51 18.98
C SER A 148 -22.53 -16.39 18.77
N LEU A 149 -23.38 -16.02 17.82
CA LEU A 149 -24.60 -16.81 17.49
C LEU A 149 -24.26 -18.16 16.84
N ILE A 150 -23.24 -18.22 16.00
CA ILE A 150 -22.76 -19.46 15.38
C ILE A 150 -22.23 -20.41 16.46
N LEU A 151 -21.45 -19.91 17.42
CA LEU A 151 -20.92 -20.73 18.52
C LEU A 151 -22.04 -21.27 19.40
N VAL A 152 -23.06 -20.49 19.70
CA VAL A 152 -24.23 -20.94 20.49
C VAL A 152 -25.02 -22.02 19.73
N SER A 153 -25.27 -21.83 18.44
CA SER A 153 -26.00 -22.80 17.62
C SER A 153 -25.26 -24.14 17.51
N GLN A 154 -23.94 -24.13 17.34
CA GLN A 154 -23.12 -25.35 17.31
C GLN A 154 -23.11 -26.08 18.67
N SER A 155 -23.13 -25.34 19.77
CA SER A 155 -23.21 -25.93 21.12
C SER A 155 -24.56 -26.59 21.35
N PHE A 156 -25.67 -25.99 20.91
CA PHE A 156 -27.01 -26.59 21.00
C PHE A 156 -27.14 -27.88 20.16
N VAL A 157 -26.58 -27.89 18.96
CA VAL A 157 -26.59 -29.11 18.10
C VAL A 157 -25.82 -30.25 18.75
N LYS A 158 -24.67 -29.99 19.38
CA LYS A 158 -23.89 -31.01 20.09
C LYS A 158 -24.64 -31.56 21.34
N ILE A 159 -25.35 -30.70 22.07
CA ILE A 159 -26.15 -31.12 23.23
C ILE A 159 -27.32 -32.00 22.78
N GLN A 160 -28.01 -31.66 21.69
CA GLN A 160 -29.10 -32.51 21.18
C GLN A 160 -28.61 -33.86 20.65
N GLN A 161 -27.42 -33.92 20.04
CA GLN A 161 -26.84 -35.19 19.58
C GLN A 161 -26.32 -36.08 20.75
N GLY A 162 -25.93 -35.47 21.89
CA GLY A 162 -25.50 -36.18 23.09
C GLY A 162 -26.64 -36.75 23.93
N ILE A 163 -27.89 -36.35 23.69
CA ILE A 163 -29.09 -36.86 24.46
C ILE A 163 -29.73 -38.08 23.75
N LEU A 164 -29.31 -38.38 22.51
CA LEU A 164 -29.85 -39.49 21.71
C LEU A 164 -28.95 -40.74 21.68
N GLN A 165 -28.03 -40.89 22.65
CA GLN A 165 -27.23 -42.11 22.87
C GLN A 165 -27.57 -42.74 24.20
#